data_2b91a43c45af06a0da9a6ac5c74ec88a
#
_entry.id   2b91a43c45af06a0da9a6ac5c74ec88a
#
_cell.length_a   1.000
_cell.length_b   1.000
_cell.length_c   1.000
_cell.angle_alpha   90.00
_cell.angle_beta   90.00
_cell.angle_gamma   90.00
#
_symmetry.space_group_name_H-M   'P 1'
#
loop_
_entity.id
_entity.type
_entity.pdbx_description
1 polymer ?
#
loop_
_entity_poly.entity_id
_entity_poly.type
_entity_poly.pdbx_seq_one_letter_code
_entity_poly.pdbx_strand_id
1 'polypeptide(L)'
;MFFKKKKPAEPVPAPAPVVKKSVYDFIAKSQDEKTDKAIVEYQKFWTDTEDKYDGMKLMEFKKEGCPGDKVYEYPPLKVRVKLEAFIADEDGSTEIRVFILDGDDEIYVGNAAKTKAKKILRILQDKQPEITGELYGGKYWKMEDSGYVNNDWSEDLTVRVYLTYQEN
;
A
#
# COMPACT_ATOMS: atom_id res chain seq x y z
N MET A 1 -1.17 63.75 -35.91
CA MET A 1 -0.88 62.94 -34.70
C MET A 1 -1.93 61.86 -34.57
N PHE A 2 -1.57 60.64 -34.80
CA PHE A 2 -2.49 59.51 -34.68
C PHE A 2 -2.35 58.89 -33.29
N PHE A 3 -3.36 58.98 -32.43
CA PHE A 3 -3.43 58.33 -31.16
C PHE A 3 -3.79 56.85 -31.38
N LYS A 4 -2.82 55.95 -31.19
CA LYS A 4 -3.09 54.49 -31.09
C LYS A 4 -3.89 54.20 -29.82
N LYS A 5 -5.15 53.85 -29.94
CA LYS A 5 -5.96 53.29 -28.84
C LYS A 5 -5.31 51.97 -28.37
N LYS A 6 -4.84 51.93 -27.14
CA LYS A 6 -4.45 50.67 -26.47
C LYS A 6 -5.68 49.78 -26.35
N LYS A 7 -5.61 48.54 -26.88
CA LYS A 7 -6.60 47.49 -26.60
C LYS A 7 -6.67 47.26 -25.08
N PRO A 8 -7.88 47.10 -24.52
CA PRO A 8 -8.01 46.67 -23.14
C PRO A 8 -7.34 45.30 -22.99
N ALA A 9 -6.60 45.09 -21.89
CA ALA A 9 -6.02 43.80 -21.56
C ALA A 9 -7.15 42.78 -21.29
N GLU A 10 -7.08 41.62 -21.93
CA GLU A 10 -8.02 40.53 -21.66
C GLU A 10 -7.91 40.14 -20.16
N PRO A 11 -9.05 39.88 -19.50
CA PRO A 11 -9.04 39.46 -18.09
C PRO A 11 -8.29 38.13 -17.97
N VAL A 12 -7.26 38.14 -17.13
CA VAL A 12 -6.52 36.90 -16.75
C VAL A 12 -7.53 35.97 -16.13
N PRO A 13 -7.68 34.70 -16.63
CA PRO A 13 -8.60 33.73 -16.02
C PRO A 13 -8.21 33.52 -14.57
N ALA A 14 -9.20 33.52 -13.67
CA ALA A 14 -8.98 33.27 -12.25
C ALA A 14 -8.33 31.86 -12.08
N PRO A 15 -7.35 31.72 -11.20
CA PRO A 15 -6.74 30.42 -10.95
C PRO A 15 -7.82 29.42 -10.53
N ALA A 16 -7.78 28.23 -11.14
CA ALA A 16 -8.71 27.15 -10.80
C ALA A 16 -8.64 26.85 -9.29
N PRO A 17 -9.76 26.58 -8.62
CA PRO A 17 -9.76 26.27 -7.20
C PRO A 17 -8.84 25.08 -6.91
N VAL A 18 -7.90 25.25 -5.97
CA VAL A 18 -7.03 24.18 -5.52
C VAL A 18 -7.89 23.19 -4.74
N VAL A 19 -8.16 22.03 -5.33
CA VAL A 19 -8.91 20.96 -4.66
C VAL A 19 -7.96 20.27 -3.68
N LYS A 20 -8.28 20.36 -2.38
CA LYS A 20 -7.52 19.71 -1.34
C LYS A 20 -7.82 18.19 -1.35
N LYS A 21 -6.78 17.38 -1.46
CA LYS A 21 -6.87 15.92 -1.38
C LYS A 21 -6.53 15.46 0.03
N SER A 22 -7.29 14.50 0.55
CA SER A 22 -7.01 13.79 1.79
C SER A 22 -6.67 12.33 1.51
N VAL A 23 -5.80 11.77 2.35
CA VAL A 23 -5.42 10.36 2.31
C VAL A 23 -5.74 9.73 3.66
N TYR A 24 -6.45 8.61 3.64
CA TYR A 24 -6.64 7.76 4.80
C TYR A 24 -6.03 6.40 4.54
N ASP A 25 -5.21 5.89 5.46
CA ASP A 25 -4.55 4.60 5.31
C ASP A 25 -4.91 3.62 6.42
N PHE A 26 -4.83 2.35 6.08
CA PHE A 26 -4.98 1.23 7.00
C PHE A 26 -4.24 0.01 6.47
N ILE A 27 -4.11 -1.01 7.32
CA ILE A 27 -3.44 -2.26 6.96
C ILE A 27 -4.39 -3.45 7.07
N ALA A 28 -4.15 -4.46 6.22
CA ALA A 28 -4.64 -5.82 6.37
C ALA A 28 -3.46 -6.78 6.37
N LYS A 29 -3.49 -7.77 7.26
CA LYS A 29 -2.44 -8.79 7.40
C LYS A 29 -2.98 -10.13 6.98
N SER A 30 -2.15 -10.92 6.34
CA SER A 30 -2.44 -12.35 6.13
C SER A 30 -2.62 -13.06 7.47
N GLN A 31 -3.58 -13.98 7.52
CA GLN A 31 -3.98 -14.64 8.76
C GLN A 31 -3.82 -16.16 8.69
N ASP A 32 -3.45 -16.71 7.55
CA ASP A 32 -3.31 -18.15 7.35
C ASP A 32 -2.22 -18.51 6.33
N GLU A 33 -1.67 -19.71 6.48
CA GLU A 33 -0.56 -20.22 5.65
C GLU A 33 -0.92 -20.34 4.17
N LYS A 34 -2.18 -20.60 3.83
CA LYS A 34 -2.63 -20.71 2.43
C LYS A 34 -2.59 -19.35 1.75
N THR A 35 -3.06 -18.33 2.45
CA THR A 35 -2.99 -16.94 1.99
C THR A 35 -1.54 -16.48 1.86
N ASP A 36 -0.69 -16.80 2.85
CA ASP A 36 0.75 -16.50 2.79
C ASP A 36 1.40 -17.07 1.53
N LYS A 37 1.13 -18.34 1.23
CA LYS A 37 1.66 -18.99 0.02
C LYS A 37 1.21 -18.28 -1.25
N ALA A 38 -0.07 -17.93 -1.36
CA ALA A 38 -0.60 -17.23 -2.52
C ALA A 38 0.04 -15.84 -2.70
N ILE A 39 0.24 -15.10 -1.62
CA ILE A 39 0.88 -13.79 -1.65
C ILE A 39 2.38 -13.92 -2.01
N VAL A 40 3.09 -14.91 -1.47
CA VAL A 40 4.50 -15.15 -1.82
C VAL A 40 4.66 -15.50 -3.29
N GLU A 41 3.78 -16.33 -3.87
CA GLU A 41 3.80 -16.62 -5.31
C GLU A 41 3.52 -15.37 -6.15
N TYR A 42 2.61 -14.51 -5.70
CA TYR A 42 2.38 -13.20 -6.31
C TYR A 42 3.63 -12.32 -6.27
N GLN A 43 4.29 -12.17 -5.11
CA GLN A 43 5.53 -11.40 -4.98
C GLN A 43 6.62 -11.95 -5.90
N LYS A 44 6.78 -13.27 -5.94
CA LYS A 44 7.76 -13.95 -6.78
C LYS A 44 7.51 -13.71 -8.28
N PHE A 45 6.25 -13.67 -8.71
CA PHE A 45 5.90 -13.41 -10.10
C PHE A 45 6.19 -11.96 -10.52
N TRP A 46 5.90 -10.99 -9.63
CA TRP A 46 6.00 -9.56 -9.92
C TRP A 46 7.34 -8.92 -9.52
N THR A 47 8.27 -9.69 -8.96
CA THR A 47 9.61 -9.19 -8.58
C THR A 47 10.67 -9.89 -9.41
N ASP A 48 11.53 -9.12 -10.07
CA ASP A 48 12.68 -9.68 -10.78
C ASP A 48 13.63 -10.32 -9.77
N THR A 49 14.25 -11.43 -10.17
CA THR A 49 15.17 -12.17 -9.28
C THR A 49 16.34 -11.31 -8.81
N GLU A 50 16.74 -10.32 -9.63
CA GLU A 50 17.83 -9.39 -9.34
C GLU A 50 17.45 -8.36 -8.26
N ASP A 51 16.15 -8.11 -8.05
CA ASP A 51 15.63 -7.16 -7.06
C ASP A 51 15.40 -7.79 -5.68
N LYS A 52 15.55 -9.12 -5.57
CA LYS A 52 15.49 -9.79 -4.26
C LYS A 52 16.57 -9.24 -3.34
N TYR A 53 16.19 -8.99 -2.08
CA TYR A 53 17.08 -8.41 -1.07
C TYR A 53 17.72 -7.09 -1.52
N ASP A 54 16.96 -6.26 -2.26
CA ASP A 54 17.44 -5.00 -2.87
C ASP A 54 18.66 -5.18 -3.78
N GLY A 55 18.74 -6.33 -4.48
CA GLY A 55 19.87 -6.71 -5.32
C GLY A 55 21.13 -7.08 -4.55
N MET A 56 21.07 -7.13 -3.23
CA MET A 56 22.22 -7.36 -2.36
C MET A 56 22.47 -8.87 -2.16
N LYS A 57 23.72 -9.27 -2.11
CA LYS A 57 24.12 -10.63 -1.71
C LYS A 57 24.28 -10.71 -0.20
N LEU A 58 24.01 -11.90 0.38
CA LEU A 58 24.15 -12.11 1.82
C LEU A 58 25.54 -11.73 2.36
N MET A 59 26.60 -11.99 1.60
CA MET A 59 27.97 -11.63 2.00
C MET A 59 28.21 -10.11 2.00
N GLU A 60 27.56 -9.38 1.09
CA GLU A 60 27.60 -7.92 1.05
C GLU A 60 26.87 -7.35 2.26
N PHE A 61 25.67 -7.86 2.55
CA PHE A 61 24.89 -7.46 3.72
C PHE A 61 25.65 -7.74 5.04
N LYS A 62 26.35 -8.89 5.15
CA LYS A 62 27.20 -9.20 6.32
C LYS A 62 28.35 -8.24 6.50
N LYS A 63 28.89 -7.69 5.40
CA LYS A 63 30.05 -6.80 5.41
C LYS A 63 29.67 -5.34 5.64
N GLU A 64 28.55 -4.90 5.06
CA GLU A 64 28.20 -3.49 4.95
C GLU A 64 27.01 -3.10 5.85
N GLY A 65 26.21 -4.10 6.32
CA GLY A 65 25.07 -3.84 7.18
C GLY A 65 25.44 -3.33 8.57
N CYS A 66 24.57 -2.52 9.13
CA CYS A 66 24.66 -2.01 10.49
C CYS A 66 23.68 -2.74 11.43
N PRO A 67 23.95 -2.80 12.74
CA PRO A 67 23.01 -3.35 13.71
C PRO A 67 21.61 -2.73 13.56
N GLY A 68 20.60 -3.60 13.47
CA GLY A 68 19.21 -3.18 13.26
C GLY A 68 18.74 -3.13 11.79
N ASP A 69 19.66 -3.18 10.81
CA ASP A 69 19.30 -3.20 9.40
C ASP A 69 18.49 -4.44 9.05
N LYS A 70 17.50 -4.25 8.17
CA LYS A 70 16.65 -5.29 7.61
C LYS A 70 16.61 -5.17 6.10
N VAL A 71 16.72 -6.32 5.41
CA VAL A 71 16.56 -6.40 3.96
C VAL A 71 15.60 -7.54 3.64
N TYR A 72 14.47 -7.21 3.01
CA TYR A 72 13.42 -8.17 2.68
C TYR A 72 13.74 -8.98 1.42
N GLU A 73 13.29 -10.25 1.38
CA GLU A 73 13.43 -11.09 0.18
C GLU A 73 12.76 -10.45 -1.02
N TYR A 74 11.58 -9.84 -0.82
CA TYR A 74 10.87 -9.09 -1.84
C TYR A 74 10.71 -7.64 -1.41
N PRO A 75 11.07 -6.67 -2.27
CA PRO A 75 10.85 -5.26 -1.97
C PRO A 75 9.34 -4.96 -1.89
N PRO A 76 8.93 -3.83 -1.26
CA PRO A 76 7.55 -3.40 -1.29
C PRO A 76 7.02 -3.29 -2.72
N LEU A 77 5.85 -3.88 -2.99
CA LEU A 77 5.20 -3.88 -4.28
C LEU A 77 3.94 -3.01 -4.27
N LYS A 78 3.80 -2.14 -5.27
CA LYS A 78 2.51 -1.50 -5.53
C LYS A 78 1.54 -2.53 -6.07
N VAL A 79 0.37 -2.64 -5.44
CA VAL A 79 -0.65 -3.62 -5.80
C VAL A 79 -1.99 -2.94 -6.08
N ARG A 80 -2.75 -3.54 -6.98
CA ARG A 80 -4.16 -3.16 -7.14
C ARG A 80 -4.96 -3.84 -6.05
N VAL A 81 -5.81 -3.08 -5.38
CA VAL A 81 -6.58 -3.53 -4.23
C VAL A 81 -8.07 -3.40 -4.50
N LYS A 82 -8.83 -4.43 -4.12
CA LYS A 82 -10.27 -4.42 -4.03
C LYS A 82 -10.67 -4.49 -2.55
N LEU A 83 -11.67 -3.71 -2.19
CA LEU A 83 -12.27 -3.72 -0.86
C LEU A 83 -13.71 -4.19 -0.96
N GLU A 84 -14.09 -5.11 -0.07
CA GLU A 84 -15.48 -5.53 0.11
C GLU A 84 -15.93 -5.21 1.52
N ALA A 85 -16.98 -4.42 1.64
CA ALA A 85 -17.63 -4.15 2.90
C ALA A 85 -18.70 -5.21 3.18
N PHE A 86 -18.61 -5.82 4.34
CA PHE A 86 -19.56 -6.82 4.80
C PHE A 86 -20.17 -6.35 6.13
N ILE A 87 -21.49 -6.37 6.23
CA ILE A 87 -22.22 -6.06 7.46
C ILE A 87 -22.82 -7.37 7.95
N ALA A 88 -22.39 -7.83 9.12
CA ALA A 88 -22.93 -9.05 9.71
C ALA A 88 -24.36 -8.81 10.22
N ASP A 89 -25.28 -9.71 9.85
CA ASP A 89 -26.70 -9.60 10.20
C ASP A 89 -26.96 -9.79 11.70
N GLU A 90 -26.09 -10.55 12.39
CA GLU A 90 -26.30 -10.93 13.78
C GLU A 90 -26.03 -9.81 14.80
N ASP A 91 -25.00 -8.98 14.56
CA ASP A 91 -24.57 -7.94 15.49
C ASP A 91 -24.41 -6.56 14.86
N GLY A 92 -24.68 -6.43 13.55
CA GLY A 92 -24.49 -5.21 12.79
C GLY A 92 -23.02 -4.78 12.68
N SER A 93 -22.08 -5.69 12.96
CA SER A 93 -20.65 -5.39 12.82
C SER A 93 -20.27 -5.19 11.36
N THR A 94 -19.36 -4.24 11.12
CA THR A 94 -18.82 -3.98 9.78
C THR A 94 -17.45 -4.62 9.65
N GLU A 95 -17.26 -5.40 8.58
CA GLU A 95 -15.96 -5.93 8.20
C GLU A 95 -15.56 -5.34 6.84
N ILE A 96 -14.29 -5.01 6.68
CA ILE A 96 -13.72 -4.60 5.40
C ILE A 96 -12.70 -5.65 5.00
N ARG A 97 -13.02 -6.42 3.98
CA ARG A 97 -12.15 -7.43 3.39
C ARG A 97 -11.25 -6.80 2.34
N VAL A 98 -9.98 -7.18 2.36
CA VAL A 98 -8.96 -6.67 1.46
C VAL A 98 -8.48 -7.77 0.53
N PHE A 99 -8.49 -7.50 -0.77
CA PHE A 99 -8.02 -8.41 -1.81
C PHE A 99 -6.96 -7.73 -2.65
N ILE A 100 -5.92 -8.49 -3.03
CA ILE A 100 -5.02 -8.12 -4.11
C ILE A 100 -5.63 -8.62 -5.42
N LEU A 101 -5.63 -7.77 -6.45
CA LEU A 101 -6.08 -8.14 -7.79
C LEU A 101 -4.88 -8.56 -8.64
N ASP A 102 -4.92 -9.80 -9.13
CA ASP A 102 -3.93 -10.38 -10.04
C ASP A 102 -4.61 -10.78 -11.36
N GLY A 103 -4.66 -9.86 -12.31
CA GLY A 103 -5.46 -10.03 -13.52
C GLY A 103 -6.94 -10.14 -13.19
N ASP A 104 -7.54 -11.29 -13.50
CA ASP A 104 -8.94 -11.64 -13.19
C ASP A 104 -9.08 -12.38 -11.85
N ASP A 105 -7.97 -12.75 -11.22
CA ASP A 105 -7.95 -13.45 -9.94
C ASP A 105 -7.91 -12.48 -8.76
N GLU A 106 -8.42 -12.93 -7.63
CA GLU A 106 -8.46 -12.18 -6.37
C GLU A 106 -7.79 -12.98 -5.26
N ILE A 107 -6.79 -12.41 -4.61
CA ILE A 107 -6.13 -13.00 -3.44
C ILE A 107 -6.67 -12.31 -2.19
N TYR A 108 -7.46 -13.01 -1.39
CA TYR A 108 -7.91 -12.49 -0.10
C TYR A 108 -6.73 -12.38 0.86
N VAL A 109 -6.44 -11.18 1.34
CA VAL A 109 -5.34 -10.92 2.28
C VAL A 109 -5.81 -11.07 3.72
N GLY A 110 -6.91 -10.44 4.06
CA GLY A 110 -7.41 -10.35 5.42
C GLY A 110 -8.37 -9.19 5.58
N ASN A 111 -8.70 -8.85 6.81
CA ASN A 111 -9.62 -7.77 7.14
C ASN A 111 -8.86 -6.56 7.68
N ALA A 112 -9.39 -5.37 7.41
CA ALA A 112 -9.02 -4.18 8.16
C ALA A 112 -9.41 -4.33 9.65
N ALA A 113 -8.70 -3.63 10.53
CA ALA A 113 -9.03 -3.64 11.95
C ALA A 113 -10.50 -3.21 12.18
N LYS A 114 -11.23 -3.95 13.02
CA LYS A 114 -12.66 -3.68 13.33
C LYS A 114 -12.91 -2.24 13.76
N THR A 115 -11.98 -1.65 14.51
CA THR A 115 -12.06 -0.25 14.97
C THR A 115 -12.04 0.77 13.84
N LYS A 116 -11.48 0.41 12.67
CA LYS A 116 -11.39 1.27 11.48
C LYS A 116 -12.51 1.02 10.47
N ALA A 117 -13.16 -0.14 10.53
CA ALA A 117 -14.09 -0.61 9.50
C ALA A 117 -15.24 0.39 9.21
N LYS A 118 -15.88 0.94 10.24
CA LYS A 118 -16.97 1.93 10.07
C LYS A 118 -16.49 3.22 9.38
N LYS A 119 -15.29 3.68 9.71
CA LYS A 119 -14.72 4.89 9.07
C LYS A 119 -14.38 4.63 7.60
N ILE A 120 -13.79 3.46 7.30
CA ILE A 120 -13.48 3.05 5.92
C ILE A 120 -14.78 2.96 5.11
N LEU A 121 -15.80 2.27 5.62
CA LEU A 121 -17.10 2.16 4.95
C LEU A 121 -17.68 3.53 4.61
N ARG A 122 -17.66 4.47 5.55
CA ARG A 122 -18.14 5.83 5.33
C ARG A 122 -17.36 6.56 4.24
N ILE A 123 -16.03 6.44 4.22
CA ILE A 123 -15.20 7.04 3.16
C ILE A 123 -15.57 6.44 1.80
N LEU A 124 -15.72 5.11 1.71
CA LEU A 124 -16.09 4.42 0.48
C LEU A 124 -17.45 4.87 -0.06
N GLN A 125 -18.43 5.04 0.82
CA GLN A 125 -19.80 5.45 0.46
C GLN A 125 -19.91 6.92 0.08
N ASP A 126 -19.28 7.81 0.89
CA ASP A 126 -19.50 9.25 0.78
C ASP A 126 -18.53 9.95 -0.17
N LYS A 127 -17.32 9.38 -0.39
CA LYS A 127 -16.21 10.07 -1.05
C LYS A 127 -15.73 9.43 -2.34
N GLN A 128 -16.11 8.19 -2.64
CA GLN A 128 -15.66 7.44 -3.82
C GLN A 128 -14.13 7.57 -4.03
N PRO A 129 -13.31 7.13 -3.07
CA PRO A 129 -11.87 7.34 -3.09
C PRO A 129 -11.19 6.56 -4.21
N GLU A 130 -10.05 7.06 -4.67
CA GLU A 130 -9.08 6.24 -5.38
C GLU A 130 -8.44 5.28 -4.37
N ILE A 131 -8.40 3.98 -4.70
CA ILE A 131 -7.89 2.91 -3.84
C ILE A 131 -6.57 2.42 -4.41
N THR A 132 -5.51 2.52 -3.63
CA THR A 132 -4.19 1.97 -3.97
C THR A 132 -3.65 1.15 -2.82
N GLY A 133 -2.71 0.26 -3.09
CA GLY A 133 -2.12 -0.60 -2.08
C GLY A 133 -0.62 -0.77 -2.23
N GLU A 134 0.02 -1.13 -1.13
CA GLU A 134 1.41 -1.53 -1.06
C GLU A 134 1.52 -2.82 -0.25
N LEU A 135 2.08 -3.85 -0.87
CA LEU A 135 2.35 -5.15 -0.26
C LEU A 135 3.79 -5.17 0.28
N TYR A 136 3.96 -5.54 1.52
CA TYR A 136 5.27 -5.68 2.17
C TYR A 136 5.26 -6.79 3.24
N GLY A 137 6.44 -7.09 3.78
CA GLY A 137 6.62 -8.17 4.76
C GLY A 137 7.16 -9.46 4.13
N GLY A 138 7.06 -10.56 4.85
CA GLY A 138 7.62 -11.85 4.47
C GLY A 138 9.04 -12.04 4.99
N LYS A 139 9.84 -12.86 4.31
CA LYS A 139 11.21 -13.18 4.72
C LYS A 139 12.14 -11.99 4.62
N TYR A 140 13.08 -11.88 5.56
CA TYR A 140 14.12 -10.86 5.54
C TYR A 140 15.41 -11.31 6.23
N TRP A 141 16.52 -10.66 5.89
CA TRP A 141 17.75 -10.72 6.64
C TRP A 141 17.78 -9.60 7.67
N LYS A 142 18.29 -9.87 8.83
CA LYS A 142 18.44 -8.87 9.90
C LYS A 142 19.88 -8.91 10.45
N MET A 143 20.48 -7.73 10.58
CA MET A 143 21.72 -7.54 11.30
C MET A 143 21.41 -7.39 12.79
N GLU A 144 21.86 -8.33 13.62
CA GLU A 144 21.72 -8.27 15.06
C GLU A 144 22.75 -7.29 15.67
N ASP A 145 22.51 -6.88 16.91
CA ASP A 145 23.42 -5.96 17.64
C ASP A 145 24.83 -6.52 17.79
N SER A 146 24.98 -7.84 17.79
CA SER A 146 26.27 -8.53 17.81
C SER A 146 27.04 -8.52 16.49
N GLY A 147 26.44 -7.97 15.40
CA GLY A 147 26.96 -8.06 14.03
C GLY A 147 26.72 -9.38 13.33
N TYR A 148 25.96 -10.30 13.96
CA TYR A 148 25.50 -11.54 13.34
C TYR A 148 24.32 -11.27 12.41
N VAL A 149 24.33 -11.88 11.23
CA VAL A 149 23.19 -11.83 10.32
C VAL A 149 22.31 -13.05 10.49
N ASN A 150 21.10 -12.82 10.96
CA ASN A 150 20.05 -13.82 10.94
C ASN A 150 19.31 -13.76 9.62
N ASN A 151 19.27 -14.86 8.88
CA ASN A 151 18.69 -14.97 7.54
C ASN A 151 17.39 -15.80 7.53
N ASP A 152 16.81 -16.10 8.69
CA ASP A 152 15.62 -16.94 8.82
C ASP A 152 14.45 -16.21 9.53
N TRP A 153 14.45 -14.89 9.49
CA TRP A 153 13.36 -14.09 10.02
C TRP A 153 12.24 -13.91 8.98
N SER A 154 11.02 -13.82 9.49
CA SER A 154 9.85 -13.41 8.67
C SER A 154 8.90 -12.54 9.49
N GLU A 155 8.22 -11.65 8.80
CA GLU A 155 7.12 -10.84 9.32
C GLU A 155 5.82 -11.20 8.60
N ASP A 156 4.68 -10.83 9.20
CA ASP A 156 3.39 -10.99 8.56
C ASP A 156 3.36 -10.27 7.22
N LEU A 157 2.89 -10.97 6.18
CA LEU A 157 2.59 -10.35 4.90
C LEU A 157 1.45 -9.36 5.07
N THR A 158 1.68 -8.12 4.71
CA THR A 158 0.81 -7.00 5.02
C THR A 158 0.54 -6.18 3.77
N VAL A 159 -0.71 -5.82 3.56
CA VAL A 159 -1.10 -4.82 2.56
C VAL A 159 -1.50 -3.54 3.28
N ARG A 160 -0.80 -2.44 2.97
CA ARG A 160 -1.23 -1.10 3.35
C ARG A 160 -2.09 -0.53 2.24
N VAL A 161 -3.28 -0.13 2.58
CA VAL A 161 -4.27 0.43 1.66
C VAL A 161 -4.38 1.92 1.88
N TYR A 162 -4.38 2.68 0.78
CA TYR A 162 -4.55 4.12 0.78
C TYR A 162 -5.85 4.49 0.09
N LEU A 163 -6.68 5.26 0.76
CA LEU A 163 -7.92 5.86 0.24
C LEU A 163 -7.65 7.34 0.00
N THR A 164 -7.53 7.74 -1.25
CA THR A 164 -7.29 9.14 -1.64
C THR A 164 -8.59 9.75 -2.15
N TYR A 165 -9.04 10.84 -1.55
CA TYR A 165 -10.30 11.50 -1.89
C TYR A 165 -10.21 13.01 -1.77
N GLN A 166 -11.18 13.71 -2.38
CA GLN A 166 -11.30 15.16 -2.30
C GLN A 166 -12.04 15.54 -1.01
N GLU A 167 -11.51 16.57 -0.32
CA GLU A 167 -12.25 17.22 0.77
C GLU A 167 -13.27 18.19 0.14
N ASN A 168 -14.53 18.00 0.51
CA ASN A 168 -15.60 18.94 0.15
C ASN A 168 -15.60 20.13 1.11
#